data_7241dafcf0f80b7373bd97694d49d0af
#
_entry.id   7241dafcf0f80b7373bd97694d49d0af
#
_cell.length_a   1.000
_cell.length_b   1.000
_cell.length_c   1.000
_cell.angle_alpha   90.00
_cell.angle_beta   90.00
_cell.angle_gamma   90.00
#
_symmetry.space_group_name_H-M   'P 1'
#
loop_
_entity.id
_entity.type
_entity.pdbx_description
1 polymer ?
#
loop_
_entity_poly.entity_id
_entity_poly.type
_entity_poly.pdbx_seq_one_letter_code
_entity_poly.pdbx_strand_id
1 'polypeptide(L)'
;NYYFYFLLIIALFLSSIISYENISFDLYFNNKYKDYSDYFKGLLMGKRVLVNNDLGTFPIWGYGLIHLLFKSKLNILIVQQLLNLIAIVKVDQFLIKVKKIKHLKLSRILLLLSLPYFFFHTQMWPKSISSSLLILGVLQIFYYLENNKILNLVFAGILLGLLSNFRSDYLFFIFILPLFLLSWEFYQKKTLQLNSFKVLIIPGLVLLFLIPWSNYTYSKTNHYLLNSTNTGHVLFIGLGQLPNNIWGITPFDDDSKMRHTLINEFKHDSVSTVSYQSNEFLKKEFLRLVLNNPLEWIKKCFYSFRLLLLDPFYVGNVGDFQKNGVSNINEIRALEDAVYKFNFHVSYKIVTETNWSFSTKEIFQILITILTKLIGLAIFITAVITISLTILKYPKSIFSDSTLLLSYLLLAYQLSISVFAFHMPVYNSSIYLIYLIILTLFFNKLFFNQEKNGN
;
A
#
# COMPACT_ATOMS: atom_id res chain seq x y z
N ASN A 1 -14.66 -4.61 -26.53
CA ASN A 1 -14.61 -3.91 -25.25
C ASN A 1 -15.46 -4.61 -24.18
N TYR A 2 -16.65 -5.09 -24.49
CA TYR A 2 -17.55 -5.74 -23.52
C TYR A 2 -16.95 -7.02 -22.91
N TYR A 3 -16.28 -7.86 -23.70
CA TYR A 3 -15.62 -9.10 -23.23
C TYR A 3 -14.57 -8.83 -22.15
N PHE A 4 -13.79 -7.75 -22.27
CA PHE A 4 -12.79 -7.39 -21.26
C PHE A 4 -13.44 -7.07 -19.93
N TYR A 5 -14.44 -6.19 -19.91
CA TYR A 5 -15.13 -5.82 -18.69
C TYR A 5 -15.90 -6.98 -18.07
N PHE A 6 -16.48 -7.85 -18.90
CA PHE A 6 -17.13 -9.08 -18.43
C PHE A 6 -16.13 -10.02 -17.75
N LEU A 7 -14.98 -10.28 -18.37
CA LEU A 7 -13.92 -11.10 -17.76
C LEU A 7 -13.36 -10.47 -16.47
N LEU A 8 -13.23 -9.15 -16.42
CA LEU A 8 -12.81 -8.43 -15.23
C LEU A 8 -13.81 -8.61 -14.09
N ILE A 9 -15.10 -8.48 -14.35
CA ILE A 9 -16.15 -8.71 -13.35
C ILE A 9 -16.11 -10.16 -12.83
N ILE A 10 -15.94 -11.13 -13.74
CA ILE A 10 -15.79 -12.54 -13.35
C ILE A 10 -14.56 -12.73 -12.45
N ALA A 11 -13.41 -12.15 -12.81
CA ALA A 11 -12.18 -12.29 -12.01
C ALA A 11 -12.33 -11.70 -10.60
N LEU A 12 -12.97 -10.52 -10.47
CA LEU A 12 -13.27 -9.89 -9.18
C LEU A 12 -14.27 -10.71 -8.35
N PHE A 13 -15.29 -11.27 -9.00
CA PHE A 13 -16.28 -12.12 -8.33
C PHE A 13 -15.66 -13.44 -7.85
N LEU A 14 -14.88 -14.11 -8.69
CA LEU A 14 -14.18 -15.35 -8.32
C LEU A 14 -13.18 -15.12 -7.18
N SER A 15 -12.38 -14.05 -7.25
CA SER A 15 -11.45 -13.72 -6.15
C SER A 15 -12.18 -13.48 -4.83
N SER A 16 -13.37 -12.86 -4.89
CA SER A 16 -14.22 -12.63 -3.71
C SER A 16 -14.79 -13.93 -3.14
N ILE A 17 -15.28 -14.84 -3.98
CA ILE A 17 -15.80 -16.16 -3.55
C ILE A 17 -14.68 -16.97 -2.89
N ILE A 18 -13.53 -17.09 -3.57
CA ILE A 18 -12.39 -17.88 -3.06
C ILE A 18 -11.92 -17.37 -1.70
N SER A 19 -11.94 -16.04 -1.49
CA SER A 19 -11.49 -15.44 -0.24
C SER A 19 -12.56 -15.38 0.84
N TYR A 20 -13.85 -15.47 0.51
CA TYR A 20 -14.95 -15.10 1.41
C TYR A 20 -14.97 -15.86 2.73
N GLU A 21 -14.72 -17.18 2.72
CA GLU A 21 -14.70 -18.01 3.93
C GLU A 21 -13.55 -17.62 4.86
N ASN A 22 -12.43 -17.19 4.30
CA ASN A 22 -11.20 -16.88 5.01
C ASN A 22 -11.14 -15.42 5.52
N ILE A 23 -12.15 -14.60 5.21
CA ILE A 23 -12.20 -13.22 5.69
C ILE A 23 -12.64 -13.21 7.16
N SER A 24 -11.74 -12.79 8.03
CA SER A 24 -12.01 -12.58 9.45
C SER A 24 -12.68 -11.20 9.65
N PHE A 25 -14.02 -11.19 9.74
CA PHE A 25 -14.80 -9.97 9.97
C PHE A 25 -14.78 -9.53 11.43
N ASP A 26 -15.06 -10.46 12.33
CA ASP A 26 -15.32 -10.15 13.74
C ASP A 26 -14.06 -9.73 14.51
N LEU A 27 -12.92 -10.34 14.22
CA LEU A 27 -11.65 -10.01 14.87
C LEU A 27 -11.19 -8.57 14.60
N TYR A 28 -11.35 -8.08 13.37
CA TYR A 28 -10.95 -6.72 13.02
C TYR A 28 -11.95 -5.68 13.49
N PHE A 29 -13.26 -5.94 13.33
CA PHE A 29 -14.30 -5.00 13.69
C PHE A 29 -14.38 -4.81 15.20
N ASN A 30 -14.49 -5.90 15.97
CA ASN A 30 -14.68 -5.84 17.40
C ASN A 30 -13.45 -5.32 18.16
N ASN A 31 -12.22 -5.60 17.66
CA ASN A 31 -11.01 -5.25 18.38
C ASN A 31 -10.37 -3.92 17.96
N LYS A 32 -10.62 -3.41 16.74
CA LYS A 32 -9.94 -2.22 16.23
C LYS A 32 -10.86 -1.09 15.76
N TYR A 33 -12.07 -1.39 15.28
CA TYR A 33 -12.92 -0.42 14.62
C TYR A 33 -14.27 -0.16 15.30
N LYS A 34 -14.69 -1.01 16.23
CA LYS A 34 -15.93 -0.82 17.00
C LYS A 34 -15.95 0.54 17.69
N ASP A 35 -14.84 0.91 18.31
CA ASP A 35 -14.70 2.15 19.04
C ASP A 35 -14.88 3.38 18.15
N TYR A 36 -14.40 3.33 16.88
CA TYR A 36 -14.61 4.43 15.93
C TYR A 36 -16.05 4.51 15.45
N SER A 37 -16.74 3.36 15.29
CA SER A 37 -18.17 3.37 14.96
C SER A 37 -18.98 4.03 16.09
N ASP A 38 -18.63 3.76 17.34
CA ASP A 38 -19.28 4.34 18.51
C ASP A 38 -18.91 5.81 18.70
N TYR A 39 -17.68 6.20 18.39
CA TYR A 39 -17.26 7.60 18.31
C TYR A 39 -18.08 8.39 17.28
N PHE A 40 -18.29 7.86 16.08
CA PHE A 40 -19.11 8.53 15.05
C PHE A 40 -20.58 8.62 15.44
N LYS A 41 -21.15 7.57 16.02
CA LYS A 41 -22.50 7.63 16.59
C LYS A 41 -22.58 8.71 17.66
N GLY A 42 -21.57 8.80 18.54
CA GLY A 42 -21.49 9.81 19.57
C GLY A 42 -21.39 11.23 19.00
N LEU A 43 -20.58 11.46 17.96
CA LEU A 43 -20.49 12.75 17.25
C LEU A 43 -21.85 13.15 16.64
N LEU A 44 -22.50 12.22 15.93
CA LEU A 44 -23.81 12.45 15.33
C LEU A 44 -24.90 12.72 16.36
N MET A 45 -24.79 12.15 17.56
CA MET A 45 -25.71 12.35 18.67
C MET A 45 -25.31 13.50 19.62
N GLY A 46 -24.24 14.25 19.29
CA GLY A 46 -23.73 15.31 20.15
C GLY A 46 -23.10 14.82 21.46
N LYS A 47 -22.77 13.53 21.57
CA LYS A 47 -22.17 12.94 22.76
C LYS A 47 -20.67 12.73 22.55
N ARG A 48 -19.84 13.08 23.53
CA ARG A 48 -18.43 12.67 23.58
C ARG A 48 -18.37 11.17 23.90
N VAL A 49 -18.02 10.36 22.92
CA VAL A 49 -17.72 8.94 23.13
C VAL A 49 -16.21 8.82 23.35
N LEU A 50 -15.81 8.34 24.51
CA LEU A 50 -14.43 8.03 24.83
C LEU A 50 -14.09 6.73 24.07
N VAL A 51 -13.21 6.84 23.10
CA VAL A 51 -12.60 5.67 22.44
C VAL A 51 -11.44 5.25 23.33
N ASN A 52 -11.49 4.09 23.90
CA ASN A 52 -10.55 3.44 24.80
C ASN A 52 -9.67 4.40 25.66
N ASN A 53 -9.34 4.02 26.89
CA ASN A 53 -8.42 4.76 27.76
C ASN A 53 -6.99 4.92 27.19
N ASP A 54 -6.72 4.34 26.02
CA ASP A 54 -5.48 4.49 25.30
C ASP A 54 -5.37 5.89 24.70
N LEU A 55 -4.34 6.62 25.11
CA LEU A 55 -3.99 7.93 24.58
C LEU A 55 -3.46 7.85 23.12
N GLY A 56 -3.68 6.74 22.44
CA GLY A 56 -3.30 6.48 21.05
C GLY A 56 -4.38 6.90 20.06
N THR A 57 -3.97 7.25 18.86
CA THR A 57 -4.84 7.60 17.73
C THR A 57 -4.58 6.69 16.53
N PHE A 58 -4.44 5.39 16.78
CA PHE A 58 -4.26 4.35 15.79
C PHE A 58 -5.30 3.24 16.00
N PRO A 59 -5.91 2.73 14.92
CA PRO A 59 -5.86 3.16 13.52
C PRO A 59 -6.69 4.43 13.24
N ILE A 60 -6.49 5.04 12.06
CA ILE A 60 -7.30 6.20 11.63
C ILE A 60 -8.75 5.76 11.34
N TRP A 61 -9.71 6.64 11.61
CA TRP A 61 -11.14 6.35 11.72
C TRP A 61 -11.88 5.98 10.43
N GLY A 62 -11.34 6.31 9.23
CA GLY A 62 -12.08 6.19 7.97
C GLY A 62 -12.65 4.80 7.69
N TYR A 63 -11.93 3.75 8.06
CA TYR A 63 -12.44 2.39 7.88
C TYR A 63 -13.54 2.03 8.89
N GLY A 64 -13.50 2.59 10.09
CA GLY A 64 -14.59 2.48 11.07
C GLY A 64 -15.90 3.07 10.54
N LEU A 65 -15.82 4.18 9.78
CA LEU A 65 -16.98 4.74 9.11
C LEU A 65 -17.59 3.80 8.07
N ILE A 66 -16.76 3.09 7.30
CA ILE A 66 -17.24 2.08 6.36
C ILE A 66 -18.01 0.95 7.09
N HIS A 67 -17.48 0.47 8.21
CA HIS A 67 -18.18 -0.53 9.01
C HIS A 67 -19.50 -0.02 9.59
N LEU A 68 -19.55 1.25 10.00
CA LEU A 68 -20.78 1.88 10.48
C LEU A 68 -21.86 1.93 9.40
N LEU A 69 -21.47 2.30 8.16
CA LEU A 69 -22.40 2.47 7.05
C LEU A 69 -22.91 1.13 6.49
N PHE A 70 -22.02 0.16 6.34
CA PHE A 70 -22.34 -1.07 5.59
C PHE A 70 -22.61 -2.29 6.47
N LYS A 71 -22.26 -2.29 7.75
CA LYS A 71 -22.63 -3.25 8.82
C LYS A 71 -22.45 -4.76 8.56
N SER A 72 -22.17 -5.20 7.35
CA SER A 72 -21.98 -6.61 7.01
C SER A 72 -20.74 -6.85 6.20
N LYS A 73 -20.12 -8.03 6.40
CA LYS A 73 -18.97 -8.52 5.65
C LYS A 73 -19.17 -8.43 4.14
N LEU A 74 -20.35 -8.89 3.67
CA LEU A 74 -20.66 -8.90 2.25
C LEU A 74 -20.75 -7.49 1.67
N ASN A 75 -21.45 -6.57 2.35
CA ASN A 75 -21.62 -5.20 1.88
C ASN A 75 -20.29 -4.46 1.78
N ILE A 76 -19.40 -4.63 2.78
CA ILE A 76 -18.07 -4.02 2.78
C ILE A 76 -17.24 -4.58 1.63
N LEU A 77 -17.27 -5.90 1.41
CA LEU A 77 -16.56 -6.55 0.31
C LEU A 77 -17.06 -6.03 -1.06
N ILE A 78 -18.38 -5.92 -1.23
CA ILE A 78 -18.98 -5.36 -2.45
C ILE A 78 -18.47 -3.93 -2.70
N VAL A 79 -18.49 -3.07 -1.67
CA VAL A 79 -18.01 -1.69 -1.80
C VAL A 79 -16.53 -1.63 -2.18
N GLN A 80 -15.69 -2.44 -1.54
CA GLN A 80 -14.26 -2.53 -1.88
C GLN A 80 -14.03 -2.98 -3.33
N GLN A 81 -14.73 -4.00 -3.77
CA GLN A 81 -14.61 -4.52 -5.14
C GLN A 81 -15.21 -3.57 -6.19
N LEU A 82 -16.27 -2.85 -5.87
CA LEU A 82 -16.80 -1.81 -6.77
C LEU A 82 -15.81 -0.65 -6.94
N LEU A 83 -15.19 -0.18 -5.85
CA LEU A 83 -14.16 0.86 -5.93
C LEU A 83 -12.95 0.38 -6.73
N ASN A 84 -12.55 -0.88 -6.54
CA ASN A 84 -11.48 -1.52 -7.31
C ASN A 84 -11.83 -1.59 -8.79
N LEU A 85 -13.03 -2.07 -9.13
CA LEU A 85 -13.53 -2.12 -10.52
C LEU A 85 -13.50 -0.72 -11.16
N ILE A 86 -13.99 0.30 -10.45
CA ILE A 86 -13.96 1.68 -10.94
C ILE A 86 -12.52 2.13 -11.19
N ALA A 87 -11.57 1.85 -10.29
CA ALA A 87 -10.17 2.22 -10.46
C ALA A 87 -9.57 1.57 -11.72
N ILE A 88 -9.76 0.25 -11.92
CA ILE A 88 -9.25 -0.48 -13.10
C ILE A 88 -9.87 0.04 -14.39
N VAL A 89 -11.20 0.25 -14.41
CA VAL A 89 -11.91 0.78 -15.60
C VAL A 89 -11.42 2.19 -15.92
N LYS A 90 -11.17 3.04 -14.92
CA LYS A 90 -10.62 4.39 -15.13
C LYS A 90 -9.17 4.36 -15.63
N VAL A 91 -8.35 3.40 -15.18
CA VAL A 91 -7.00 3.18 -15.74
C VAL A 91 -7.09 2.77 -17.21
N ASP A 92 -7.94 1.79 -17.57
CA ASP A 92 -8.15 1.38 -18.98
C ASP A 92 -8.61 2.57 -19.84
N GLN A 93 -9.59 3.35 -19.36
CA GLN A 93 -10.08 4.54 -20.06
C GLN A 93 -8.99 5.62 -20.22
N PHE A 94 -8.17 5.85 -19.23
CA PHE A 94 -7.06 6.79 -19.30
C PHE A 94 -6.03 6.35 -20.35
N LEU A 95 -5.62 5.10 -20.32
CA LEU A 95 -4.67 4.54 -21.27
C LEU A 95 -5.18 4.64 -22.71
N ILE A 96 -6.47 4.36 -22.94
CA ILE A 96 -7.07 4.41 -24.28
C ILE A 96 -7.31 5.84 -24.75
N LYS A 97 -8.02 6.64 -23.96
CA LYS A 97 -8.54 7.94 -24.41
C LYS A 97 -7.50 9.04 -24.35
N VAL A 98 -6.63 9.01 -23.35
CA VAL A 98 -5.65 10.08 -23.10
C VAL A 98 -4.30 9.70 -23.66
N LYS A 99 -3.77 8.55 -23.30
CA LYS A 99 -2.46 8.07 -23.78
C LYS A 99 -2.52 7.44 -25.17
N LYS A 100 -3.71 7.21 -25.72
CA LYS A 100 -3.95 6.68 -27.07
C LYS A 100 -3.13 5.42 -27.38
N ILE A 101 -3.11 4.49 -26.42
CA ILE A 101 -2.37 3.23 -26.53
C ILE A 101 -2.86 2.45 -27.75
N LYS A 102 -1.95 2.08 -28.66
CA LYS A 102 -2.27 1.29 -29.85
C LYS A 102 -2.48 -0.20 -29.53
N HIS A 103 -1.65 -0.76 -28.64
CA HIS A 103 -1.66 -2.18 -28.28
C HIS A 103 -2.64 -2.47 -27.13
N LEU A 104 -3.92 -2.18 -27.34
CA LEU A 104 -4.99 -2.34 -26.32
C LEU A 104 -5.12 -3.77 -25.78
N LYS A 105 -4.88 -4.79 -26.64
CA LYS A 105 -4.95 -6.19 -26.21
C LYS A 105 -3.93 -6.47 -25.10
N LEU A 106 -2.69 -6.02 -25.27
CA LEU A 106 -1.63 -6.21 -24.27
C LEU A 106 -1.96 -5.51 -22.95
N SER A 107 -2.38 -4.22 -22.99
CA SER A 107 -2.80 -3.47 -21.81
C SER A 107 -3.89 -4.21 -21.03
N ARG A 108 -4.90 -4.73 -21.71
CA ARG A 108 -6.02 -5.45 -21.09
C ARG A 108 -5.62 -6.81 -20.54
N ILE A 109 -4.72 -7.54 -21.23
CA ILE A 109 -4.15 -8.78 -20.69
C ILE A 109 -3.41 -8.48 -19.38
N LEU A 110 -2.59 -7.43 -19.32
CA LEU A 110 -1.90 -7.03 -18.10
C LEU A 110 -2.88 -6.69 -16.96
N LEU A 111 -3.99 -6.00 -17.26
CA LEU A 111 -5.04 -5.71 -16.29
C LEU A 111 -5.79 -6.98 -15.81
N LEU A 112 -6.02 -7.96 -16.69
CA LEU A 112 -6.63 -9.24 -16.31
C LEU A 112 -5.68 -10.14 -15.49
N LEU A 113 -4.37 -10.02 -15.70
CA LEU A 113 -3.35 -10.71 -14.90
C LEU A 113 -3.14 -10.10 -13.51
N SER A 114 -3.96 -9.11 -13.11
CA SER A 114 -3.84 -8.43 -11.81
C SER A 114 -4.35 -9.27 -10.64
N LEU A 115 -4.12 -10.60 -10.63
CA LEU A 115 -4.54 -11.50 -9.55
C LEU A 115 -4.06 -11.03 -8.16
N PRO A 116 -2.78 -10.61 -7.95
CA PRO A 116 -2.36 -10.09 -6.65
C PRO A 116 -3.21 -8.92 -6.17
N TYR A 117 -3.58 -8.04 -7.09
CA TYR A 117 -4.41 -6.88 -6.80
C TYR A 117 -5.86 -7.24 -6.49
N PHE A 118 -6.43 -8.21 -7.21
CA PHE A 118 -7.79 -8.69 -6.95
C PHE A 118 -7.90 -9.32 -5.56
N PHE A 119 -6.99 -10.22 -5.20
CA PHE A 119 -6.95 -10.84 -3.88
C PHE A 119 -6.61 -9.84 -2.76
N PHE A 120 -5.78 -8.83 -3.01
CA PHE A 120 -5.53 -7.76 -2.08
C PHE A 120 -6.81 -7.01 -1.68
N HIS A 121 -7.71 -6.77 -2.63
CA HIS A 121 -8.97 -6.08 -2.42
C HIS A 121 -10.04 -6.92 -1.72
N THR A 122 -9.84 -8.23 -1.54
CA THR A 122 -10.72 -9.07 -0.72
C THR A 122 -10.45 -8.93 0.78
N GLN A 123 -9.34 -8.30 1.17
CA GLN A 123 -9.01 -8.06 2.58
C GLN A 123 -9.91 -6.99 3.18
N MET A 124 -10.47 -7.28 4.36
CA MET A 124 -11.28 -6.30 5.11
C MET A 124 -10.40 -5.41 5.97
N TRP A 125 -9.70 -4.49 5.34
CA TRP A 125 -8.86 -3.52 6.02
C TRP A 125 -8.80 -2.17 5.26
N PRO A 126 -8.30 -1.10 5.91
CA PRO A 126 -8.24 0.24 5.30
C PRO A 126 -7.46 0.27 3.99
N LYS A 127 -6.47 -0.61 3.85
CA LYS A 127 -5.52 -0.61 2.72
C LYS A 127 -6.20 -0.91 1.37
N SER A 128 -7.26 -1.72 1.36
CA SER A 128 -8.02 -2.05 0.15
C SER A 128 -8.71 -0.81 -0.44
N ILE A 129 -9.49 -0.09 0.38
CA ILE A 129 -10.19 1.12 -0.05
C ILE A 129 -9.19 2.23 -0.38
N SER A 130 -8.16 2.41 0.46
CA SER A 130 -7.16 3.45 0.27
C SER A 130 -6.38 3.27 -1.03
N SER A 131 -6.11 2.04 -1.46
CA SER A 131 -5.48 1.77 -2.77
C SER A 131 -6.32 2.29 -3.92
N SER A 132 -7.61 1.98 -3.94
CA SER A 132 -8.52 2.49 -4.99
C SER A 132 -8.61 4.02 -4.99
N LEU A 133 -8.72 4.64 -3.81
CA LEU A 133 -8.75 6.11 -3.67
C LEU A 133 -7.43 6.75 -4.15
N LEU A 134 -6.29 6.15 -3.81
CA LEU A 134 -4.98 6.61 -4.28
C LEU A 134 -4.90 6.59 -5.81
N ILE A 135 -5.23 5.46 -6.43
CA ILE A 135 -5.19 5.32 -7.89
C ILE A 135 -6.13 6.31 -8.57
N LEU A 136 -7.37 6.43 -8.08
CA LEU A 136 -8.33 7.39 -8.62
C LEU A 136 -7.86 8.84 -8.45
N GLY A 137 -7.27 9.20 -7.30
CA GLY A 137 -6.70 10.52 -7.04
C GLY A 137 -5.54 10.83 -7.96
N VAL A 138 -4.60 9.89 -8.13
CA VAL A 138 -3.44 10.02 -9.03
C VAL A 138 -3.89 10.13 -10.49
N LEU A 139 -4.90 9.36 -10.91
CA LEU A 139 -5.48 9.48 -12.25
C LEU A 139 -6.05 10.87 -12.52
N GLN A 140 -6.70 11.51 -11.54
CA GLN A 140 -7.17 12.89 -11.70
C GLN A 140 -6.00 13.86 -11.91
N ILE A 141 -4.87 13.64 -11.24
CA ILE A 141 -3.65 14.46 -11.48
C ILE A 141 -3.13 14.20 -12.89
N PHE A 142 -3.09 12.94 -13.36
CA PHE A 142 -2.73 12.64 -14.75
C PHE A 142 -3.65 13.33 -15.75
N TYR A 143 -4.97 13.33 -15.52
CA TYR A 143 -5.91 14.08 -16.37
C TYR A 143 -5.66 15.58 -16.33
N TYR A 144 -5.30 16.15 -15.17
CA TYR A 144 -4.93 17.56 -15.07
C TYR A 144 -3.68 17.88 -15.90
N LEU A 145 -2.65 17.08 -15.79
CA LEU A 145 -1.40 17.25 -16.50
C LEU A 145 -1.57 17.20 -18.04
N GLU A 146 -2.58 16.47 -18.52
CA GLU A 146 -2.86 16.35 -19.94
C GLU A 146 -3.84 17.41 -20.48
N ASN A 147 -4.81 17.87 -19.70
CA ASN A 147 -5.88 18.74 -20.16
C ASN A 147 -6.00 20.09 -19.42
N ASN A 148 -5.20 20.29 -18.38
CA ASN A 148 -5.12 21.49 -17.54
C ASN A 148 -6.45 21.94 -16.91
N LYS A 149 -7.40 21.02 -16.69
CA LYS A 149 -8.71 21.34 -16.09
C LYS A 149 -8.61 21.34 -14.57
N ILE A 150 -8.88 22.48 -13.93
CA ILE A 150 -8.81 22.67 -12.47
C ILE A 150 -9.71 21.68 -11.72
N LEU A 151 -10.84 21.29 -12.31
CA LEU A 151 -11.78 20.34 -11.72
C LEU A 151 -11.12 18.99 -11.40
N ASN A 152 -10.12 18.58 -12.20
CA ASN A 152 -9.35 17.37 -11.92
C ASN A 152 -8.50 17.51 -10.65
N LEU A 153 -7.93 18.69 -10.37
CA LEU A 153 -7.22 18.94 -9.11
C LEU A 153 -8.17 18.94 -7.91
N VAL A 154 -9.37 19.47 -8.07
CA VAL A 154 -10.40 19.42 -7.02
C VAL A 154 -10.77 17.96 -6.71
N PHE A 155 -11.08 17.16 -7.73
CA PHE A 155 -11.36 15.73 -7.52
C PHE A 155 -10.16 14.97 -6.96
N ALA A 156 -8.93 15.27 -7.40
CA ALA A 156 -7.72 14.68 -6.82
C ALA A 156 -7.63 15.02 -5.32
N GLY A 157 -7.81 16.29 -4.95
CA GLY A 157 -7.77 16.73 -3.56
C GLY A 157 -8.84 16.07 -2.69
N ILE A 158 -10.08 15.90 -3.20
CA ILE A 158 -11.15 15.19 -2.50
C ILE A 158 -10.78 13.71 -2.28
N LEU A 159 -10.35 13.00 -3.34
CA LEU A 159 -10.02 11.58 -3.26
C LEU A 159 -8.80 11.32 -2.36
N LEU A 160 -7.77 12.16 -2.43
CA LEU A 160 -6.59 12.07 -1.59
C LEU A 160 -6.88 12.52 -0.14
N GLY A 161 -7.81 13.46 0.06
CA GLY A 161 -8.31 13.85 1.37
C GLY A 161 -9.09 12.71 2.06
N LEU A 162 -9.95 12.02 1.31
CA LEU A 162 -10.61 10.80 1.78
C LEU A 162 -9.57 9.72 2.09
N LEU A 163 -8.62 9.45 1.18
CA LEU A 163 -7.52 8.51 1.39
C LEU A 163 -6.81 8.74 2.73
N SER A 164 -6.51 10.00 3.05
CA SER A 164 -5.76 10.37 4.25
C SER A 164 -6.48 10.01 5.55
N ASN A 165 -7.81 9.88 5.52
CA ASN A 165 -8.61 9.40 6.65
C ASN A 165 -8.66 7.86 6.77
N PHE A 166 -8.16 7.12 5.78
CA PHE A 166 -7.95 5.67 5.86
C PHE A 166 -6.50 5.34 6.20
N ARG A 167 -5.55 6.12 5.64
CA ARG A 167 -4.11 5.88 5.76
C ARG A 167 -3.32 7.19 5.74
N SER A 168 -2.50 7.39 6.75
CA SER A 168 -1.64 8.57 6.87
C SER A 168 -0.28 8.44 6.15
N ASP A 169 0.12 7.25 5.76
CA ASP A 169 1.42 7.01 5.13
C ASP A 169 1.62 7.72 3.78
N TYR A 170 0.52 8.10 3.10
CA TYR A 170 0.59 8.89 1.87
C TYR A 170 0.62 10.41 2.09
N LEU A 171 0.46 10.91 3.31
CA LEU A 171 0.43 12.36 3.58
C LEU A 171 1.70 13.06 3.11
N PHE A 172 2.85 12.50 3.42
CA PHE A 172 4.13 13.08 3.02
C PHE A 172 4.24 13.18 1.48
N PHE A 173 3.83 12.13 0.75
CA PHE A 173 3.76 12.17 -0.71
C PHE A 173 2.83 13.28 -1.20
N ILE A 174 1.64 13.42 -0.62
CA ILE A 174 0.63 14.39 -1.02
C ILE A 174 1.13 15.83 -0.81
N PHE A 175 1.86 16.10 0.27
CA PHE A 175 2.39 17.44 0.55
C PHE A 175 3.63 17.78 -0.30
N ILE A 176 4.46 16.80 -0.65
CA ILE A 176 5.60 17.00 -1.54
C ILE A 176 5.19 17.11 -3.01
N LEU A 177 4.10 16.47 -3.40
CA LEU A 177 3.65 16.42 -4.79
C LEU A 177 3.50 17.79 -5.46
N PRO A 178 2.87 18.83 -4.85
CA PRO A 178 2.82 20.16 -5.47
C PRO A 178 4.20 20.78 -5.72
N LEU A 179 5.13 20.62 -4.78
CA LEU A 179 6.51 21.11 -4.93
C LEU A 179 7.20 20.44 -6.12
N PHE A 180 7.01 19.13 -6.25
CA PHE A 180 7.53 18.37 -7.37
C PHE A 180 6.91 18.83 -8.70
N LEU A 181 5.59 19.02 -8.78
CA LEU A 181 4.90 19.48 -9.99
C LEU A 181 5.33 20.90 -10.39
N LEU A 182 5.49 21.80 -9.43
CA LEU A 182 5.99 23.15 -9.67
C LEU A 182 7.45 23.12 -10.17
N SER A 183 8.31 22.31 -9.55
CA SER A 183 9.70 22.15 -9.97
C SER A 183 9.81 21.58 -11.38
N TRP A 184 8.95 20.59 -11.71
CA TRP A 184 8.89 20.00 -13.03
C TRP A 184 8.40 21.02 -14.08
N GLU A 185 7.35 21.78 -13.78
CA GLU A 185 6.85 22.83 -14.67
C GLU A 185 7.91 23.92 -14.91
N PHE A 186 8.61 24.34 -13.84
CA PHE A 186 9.74 25.27 -13.96
C PHE A 186 10.86 24.71 -14.85
N TYR A 187 11.21 23.45 -14.69
CA TYR A 187 12.19 22.78 -15.53
C TYR A 187 11.80 22.81 -17.02
N GLN A 188 10.51 22.55 -17.32
CA GLN A 188 9.99 22.52 -18.68
C GLN A 188 9.89 23.90 -19.31
N LYS A 189 9.35 24.88 -18.60
CA LYS A 189 9.00 26.21 -19.12
C LYS A 189 10.00 27.32 -18.77
N LYS A 190 10.93 27.04 -17.84
CA LYS A 190 11.87 28.00 -17.23
C LYS A 190 11.20 29.18 -16.51
N THR A 191 9.90 29.17 -16.39
CA THR A 191 9.08 30.17 -15.68
C THR A 191 7.95 29.51 -14.91
N LEU A 192 7.60 30.09 -13.77
CA LEU A 192 6.37 29.73 -13.05
C LEU A 192 5.33 30.82 -13.27
N GLN A 193 4.16 30.43 -13.71
CA GLN A 193 3.01 31.32 -13.85
C GLN A 193 2.12 31.22 -12.60
N LEU A 194 1.29 32.21 -12.35
CA LEU A 194 0.31 32.17 -11.24
C LEU A 194 -0.61 30.93 -11.33
N ASN A 195 -0.93 30.53 -12.57
CA ASN A 195 -1.71 29.33 -12.83
C ASN A 195 -1.05 28.02 -12.37
N SER A 196 0.29 27.99 -12.26
CA SER A 196 1.03 26.80 -11.79
C SER A 196 0.69 26.46 -10.34
N PHE A 197 0.43 27.48 -9.51
CA PHE A 197 0.11 27.31 -8.09
C PHE A 197 -1.26 26.68 -7.83
N LYS A 198 -2.10 26.46 -8.87
CA LYS A 198 -3.37 25.70 -8.73
C LYS A 198 -3.17 24.31 -8.14
N VAL A 199 -1.99 23.70 -8.30
CA VAL A 199 -1.66 22.39 -7.72
C VAL A 199 -1.74 22.39 -6.18
N LEU A 200 -1.65 23.57 -5.53
CA LEU A 200 -1.83 23.72 -4.07
C LEU A 200 -3.27 23.47 -3.60
N ILE A 201 -4.24 23.38 -4.52
CA ILE A 201 -5.62 22.96 -4.21
C ILE A 201 -5.62 21.55 -3.59
N ILE A 202 -4.72 20.66 -4.03
CA ILE A 202 -4.64 19.29 -3.52
C ILE A 202 -4.36 19.27 -2.01
N PRO A 203 -3.21 19.76 -1.50
CA PRO A 203 -2.94 19.76 -0.06
C PRO A 203 -3.94 20.62 0.72
N GLY A 204 -4.47 21.72 0.16
CA GLY A 204 -5.50 22.52 0.79
C GLY A 204 -6.78 21.74 1.08
N LEU A 205 -7.28 20.98 0.10
CA LEU A 205 -8.45 20.11 0.30
C LEU A 205 -8.13 18.95 1.24
N VAL A 206 -6.94 18.34 1.13
CA VAL A 206 -6.53 17.27 2.06
C VAL A 206 -6.53 17.75 3.51
N LEU A 207 -6.03 18.96 3.78
CA LEU A 207 -6.08 19.55 5.11
C LEU A 207 -7.53 19.74 5.59
N LEU A 208 -8.45 20.21 4.75
CA LEU A 208 -9.88 20.32 5.09
C LEU A 208 -10.47 18.96 5.53
N PHE A 209 -10.16 17.89 4.80
CA PHE A 209 -10.61 16.54 5.15
C PHE A 209 -9.98 16.01 6.45
N LEU A 210 -8.82 16.51 6.85
CA LEU A 210 -8.12 16.11 8.07
C LEU A 210 -8.51 16.93 9.31
N ILE A 211 -9.24 18.06 9.18
CA ILE A 211 -9.67 18.86 10.33
C ILE A 211 -10.42 18.04 11.37
N PRO A 212 -11.45 17.21 11.02
CA PRO A 212 -12.16 16.41 12.02
C PRO A 212 -11.24 15.45 12.77
N TRP A 213 -10.31 14.81 12.04
CA TRP A 213 -9.31 13.92 12.63
C TRP A 213 -8.35 14.67 13.55
N SER A 214 -7.83 15.82 13.10
CA SER A 214 -6.89 16.62 13.89
C SER A 214 -7.52 17.16 15.18
N ASN A 215 -8.81 17.57 15.13
CA ASN A 215 -9.56 17.94 16.32
C ASN A 215 -9.76 16.77 17.29
N TYR A 216 -10.04 15.58 16.74
CA TYR A 216 -10.13 14.36 17.54
C TYR A 216 -8.76 14.03 18.21
N THR A 217 -7.66 14.07 17.46
CA THR A 217 -6.34 13.80 18.03
C THR A 217 -5.98 14.81 19.12
N TYR A 218 -6.31 16.09 18.93
CA TYR A 218 -6.13 17.13 19.97
C TYR A 218 -6.90 16.79 21.24
N SER A 219 -8.16 16.35 21.13
CA SER A 219 -8.96 15.98 22.32
C SER A 219 -8.40 14.81 23.10
N LYS A 220 -7.55 13.97 22.48
CA LYS A 220 -6.94 12.78 23.09
C LYS A 220 -5.51 13.01 23.57
N THR A 221 -4.73 13.78 22.85
CA THR A 221 -3.28 13.91 23.07
C THR A 221 -2.84 15.31 23.43
N ASN A 222 -3.74 16.31 23.41
CA ASN A 222 -3.47 17.75 23.46
C ASN A 222 -2.54 18.23 22.33
N HIS A 223 -2.43 17.44 21.23
CA HIS A 223 -1.65 17.80 20.04
C HIS A 223 -2.48 17.63 18.78
N TYR A 224 -2.42 18.61 17.88
CA TYR A 224 -3.03 18.51 16.55
C TYR A 224 -2.17 17.61 15.67
N LEU A 225 -2.62 16.39 15.41
CA LEU A 225 -1.93 15.42 14.56
C LEU A 225 -2.70 15.23 13.26
N LEU A 226 -1.97 15.21 12.16
CA LEU A 226 -2.53 14.88 10.83
C LEU A 226 -2.41 13.38 10.54
N ASN A 227 -1.52 12.68 11.24
CA ASN A 227 -1.28 11.24 11.10
C ASN A 227 -1.68 10.47 12.37
N SER A 228 -1.58 9.14 12.31
CA SER A 228 -1.75 8.28 13.48
C SER A 228 -0.49 8.21 14.35
N THR A 229 -0.66 7.73 15.59
CA THR A 229 0.42 7.63 16.59
C THR A 229 1.19 6.30 16.53
N ASN A 230 1.27 5.63 15.37
CA ASN A 230 2.00 4.36 15.23
C ASN A 230 3.29 4.45 14.42
N THR A 231 3.70 5.64 13.98
CA THR A 231 4.91 5.80 13.15
C THR A 231 6.16 5.36 13.89
N GLY A 232 6.31 5.77 15.16
CA GLY A 232 7.44 5.39 15.99
C GLY A 232 7.51 3.88 16.22
N HIS A 233 6.37 3.26 16.48
CA HIS A 233 6.24 1.82 16.61
C HIS A 233 6.76 1.10 15.35
N VAL A 234 6.24 1.48 14.18
CA VAL A 234 6.61 0.85 12.88
C VAL A 234 8.09 1.04 12.55
N LEU A 235 8.64 2.23 12.80
CA LEU A 235 10.07 2.51 12.58
C LEU A 235 10.94 1.65 13.49
N PHE A 236 10.59 1.54 14.78
CA PHE A 236 11.36 0.77 15.75
C PHE A 236 11.37 -0.72 15.41
N ILE A 237 10.20 -1.36 15.23
CA ILE A 237 10.14 -2.78 14.86
C ILE A 237 10.71 -3.05 13.47
N GLY A 238 10.75 -2.03 12.61
CA GLY A 238 11.38 -2.09 11.30
C GLY A 238 12.87 -2.45 11.35
N LEU A 239 13.58 -2.07 12.42
CA LEU A 239 14.97 -2.47 12.64
C LEU A 239 15.11 -3.99 12.82
N GLY A 240 14.09 -4.61 13.38
CA GLY A 240 14.01 -6.05 13.61
C GLY A 240 13.90 -6.90 12.33
N GLN A 241 13.66 -6.30 11.18
CA GLN A 241 13.61 -7.05 9.91
C GLN A 241 14.94 -7.70 9.53
N LEU A 242 16.06 -7.14 9.97
CA LEU A 242 17.37 -7.75 9.80
C LEU A 242 17.51 -8.93 10.79
N PRO A 243 17.66 -10.18 10.36
CA PRO A 243 17.90 -11.30 11.26
C PRO A 243 19.21 -11.11 12.04
N ASN A 244 19.19 -11.48 13.31
CA ASN A 244 20.34 -11.37 14.20
C ASN A 244 20.93 -9.95 14.29
N ASN A 245 20.06 -8.94 14.20
CA ASN A 245 20.47 -7.53 14.31
C ASN A 245 21.06 -7.25 15.70
N ILE A 246 22.01 -6.31 15.78
CA ILE A 246 22.70 -5.96 17.05
C ILE A 246 21.76 -5.31 18.10
N TRP A 247 20.60 -4.83 17.69
CA TRP A 247 19.65 -4.19 18.59
C TRP A 247 18.78 -5.19 19.37
N GLY A 248 18.76 -6.47 18.95
CA GLY A 248 17.92 -7.51 19.54
C GLY A 248 16.42 -7.27 19.37
N ILE A 249 16.03 -6.53 18.33
CA ILE A 249 14.63 -6.20 18.00
C ILE A 249 14.08 -7.25 17.04
N THR A 250 12.80 -7.57 17.19
CA THR A 250 12.05 -8.45 16.27
C THR A 250 11.01 -7.65 15.47
N PRO A 251 10.65 -8.07 14.24
CA PRO A 251 9.73 -7.31 13.39
C PRO A 251 8.24 -7.61 13.70
N PHE A 252 7.89 -7.66 15.00
CA PHE A 252 6.55 -8.00 15.47
C PHE A 252 5.99 -6.90 16.39
N ASP A 253 4.67 -6.73 16.36
CA ASP A 253 3.95 -5.72 17.15
C ASP A 253 4.11 -5.92 18.67
N ASP A 254 4.41 -7.14 19.11
CA ASP A 254 4.62 -7.54 20.50
C ASP A 254 6.10 -7.70 20.88
N ASP A 255 7.01 -7.04 20.14
CA ASP A 255 8.44 -7.10 20.39
C ASP A 255 8.80 -6.82 21.86
N SER A 256 9.50 -7.76 22.49
CA SER A 256 9.86 -7.68 23.90
C SER A 256 10.84 -6.55 24.19
N LYS A 257 11.79 -6.28 23.28
CA LYS A 257 12.77 -5.20 23.42
C LYS A 257 12.10 -3.85 23.40
N MET A 258 11.13 -3.65 22.50
CA MET A 258 10.34 -2.42 22.44
C MET A 258 9.56 -2.21 23.75
N ARG A 259 8.88 -3.24 24.25
CA ARG A 259 8.13 -3.17 25.51
C ARG A 259 9.05 -2.82 26.69
N HIS A 260 10.17 -3.53 26.84
CA HIS A 260 11.16 -3.22 27.88
C HIS A 260 11.70 -1.80 27.80
N THR A 261 11.97 -1.31 26.59
CA THR A 261 12.45 0.04 26.35
C THR A 261 11.41 1.08 26.80
N LEU A 262 10.14 0.88 26.51
CA LEU A 262 9.04 1.76 26.94
C LEU A 262 8.80 1.70 28.45
N ILE A 263 8.81 0.50 29.05
CA ILE A 263 8.66 0.33 30.50
C ILE A 263 9.80 1.04 31.24
N ASN A 264 11.04 0.92 30.77
CA ASN A 264 12.19 1.58 31.37
C ASN A 264 12.09 3.10 31.31
N GLU A 265 11.57 3.64 30.21
CA GLU A 265 11.39 5.09 30.04
C GLU A 265 10.26 5.64 30.93
N PHE A 266 9.08 5.03 30.83
CA PHE A 266 7.89 5.58 31.48
C PHE A 266 7.64 5.05 32.90
N LYS A 267 8.43 4.06 33.33
CA LYS A 267 8.31 3.43 34.67
C LYS A 267 6.92 2.83 34.96
N HIS A 268 6.24 2.34 33.92
CA HIS A 268 4.88 1.82 33.99
C HIS A 268 4.71 0.58 33.10
N ASP A 269 4.19 -0.52 33.65
CA ASP A 269 4.12 -1.82 32.96
C ASP A 269 3.06 -1.89 31.84
N SER A 270 2.01 -1.06 31.93
CA SER A 270 0.90 -1.04 30.95
C SER A 270 1.00 0.10 29.94
N VAL A 271 2.22 0.39 29.43
CA VAL A 271 2.43 1.43 28.42
C VAL A 271 1.94 0.95 27.06
N SER A 272 1.03 1.71 26.45
CA SER A 272 0.62 1.45 25.06
C SER A 272 1.74 1.82 24.09
N THR A 273 2.07 0.89 23.18
CA THR A 273 3.11 1.09 22.15
C THR A 273 2.72 2.14 21.10
N VAL A 274 1.42 2.47 21.01
CA VAL A 274 0.84 3.43 20.05
C VAL A 274 0.29 4.69 20.72
N SER A 275 0.59 4.94 22.00
CA SER A 275 0.29 6.23 22.62
C SER A 275 1.09 7.36 21.97
N TYR A 276 0.64 8.62 22.11
CA TYR A 276 1.39 9.77 21.59
C TYR A 276 2.80 9.84 22.17
N GLN A 277 2.94 9.66 23.49
CA GLN A 277 4.24 9.71 24.16
C GLN A 277 5.17 8.58 23.67
N SER A 278 4.66 7.35 23.61
CA SER A 278 5.43 6.21 23.09
C SER A 278 5.83 6.42 21.62
N ASN A 279 4.93 6.95 20.78
CA ASN A 279 5.23 7.24 19.39
C ASN A 279 6.39 8.24 19.24
N GLU A 280 6.38 9.34 20.01
CA GLU A 280 7.45 10.34 19.94
C GLU A 280 8.77 9.83 20.53
N PHE A 281 8.70 9.05 21.60
CA PHE A 281 9.87 8.41 22.19
C PHE A 281 10.49 7.39 21.23
N LEU A 282 9.69 6.48 20.67
CA LEU A 282 10.17 5.46 19.73
C LEU A 282 10.77 6.05 18.45
N LYS A 283 10.27 7.18 17.95
CA LYS A 283 10.90 7.91 16.83
C LYS A 283 12.31 8.39 17.19
N LYS A 284 12.46 8.99 18.39
CA LYS A 284 13.76 9.46 18.87
C LYS A 284 14.72 8.29 19.08
N GLU A 285 14.23 7.21 19.67
CA GLU A 285 15.02 6.02 19.94
C GLU A 285 15.45 5.32 18.64
N PHE A 286 14.56 5.22 17.64
CA PHE A 286 14.92 4.76 16.30
C PHE A 286 16.09 5.58 15.72
N LEU A 287 15.97 6.92 15.73
CA LEU A 287 17.05 7.78 15.21
C LEU A 287 18.34 7.59 15.99
N ARG A 288 18.30 7.48 17.33
CA ARG A 288 19.47 7.21 18.17
C ARG A 288 20.15 5.89 17.81
N LEU A 289 19.38 4.82 17.64
CA LEU A 289 19.89 3.50 17.30
C LEU A 289 20.54 3.48 15.90
N VAL A 290 19.91 4.15 14.93
CA VAL A 290 20.43 4.27 13.56
C VAL A 290 21.72 5.10 13.52
N LEU A 291 21.75 6.25 14.19
CA LEU A 291 22.91 7.12 14.19
C LEU A 291 24.12 6.50 14.90
N ASN A 292 23.86 5.73 15.95
CA ASN A 292 24.93 5.01 16.67
C ASN A 292 25.47 3.80 15.88
N ASN A 293 24.69 3.22 14.96
CA ASN A 293 25.04 2.02 14.21
C ASN A 293 24.59 2.12 12.72
N PRO A 294 25.12 3.10 11.96
CA PRO A 294 24.64 3.38 10.61
C PRO A 294 24.89 2.22 9.63
N LEU A 295 26.00 1.47 9.81
CA LEU A 295 26.30 0.33 8.95
C LEU A 295 25.30 -0.82 9.13
N GLU A 296 24.84 -1.05 10.36
CA GLU A 296 23.84 -2.07 10.64
C GLU A 296 22.47 -1.68 10.02
N TRP A 297 22.11 -0.41 10.07
CA TRP A 297 20.92 0.09 9.40
C TRP A 297 21.01 -0.06 7.88
N ILE A 298 22.18 0.20 7.28
CA ILE A 298 22.41 -0.05 5.85
C ILE A 298 22.22 -1.53 5.52
N LYS A 299 22.76 -2.45 6.31
CA LYS A 299 22.53 -3.90 6.13
C LYS A 299 21.04 -4.24 6.21
N LYS A 300 20.30 -3.64 7.17
CA LYS A 300 18.84 -3.78 7.28
C LYS A 300 18.15 -3.30 5.99
N CYS A 301 18.55 -2.17 5.44
CA CYS A 301 17.97 -1.64 4.20
C CYS A 301 18.20 -2.61 3.01
N PHE A 302 19.40 -3.16 2.87
CA PHE A 302 19.67 -4.18 1.86
C PHE A 302 18.86 -5.46 2.06
N TYR A 303 18.68 -5.88 3.31
CA TYR A 303 17.84 -7.04 3.61
C TYR A 303 16.36 -6.77 3.29
N SER A 304 15.84 -5.59 3.66
CA SER A 304 14.46 -5.19 3.32
C SER A 304 14.26 -5.07 1.80
N PHE A 305 15.26 -4.58 1.06
CA PHE A 305 15.23 -4.56 -0.40
C PHE A 305 15.20 -5.99 -0.98
N ARG A 306 15.96 -6.91 -0.41
CA ARG A 306 15.92 -8.34 -0.79
C ARG A 306 14.54 -8.94 -0.55
N LEU A 307 13.92 -8.69 0.62
CA LEU A 307 12.55 -9.15 0.89
C LEU A 307 11.56 -8.59 -0.12
N LEU A 308 11.70 -7.31 -0.48
CA LEU A 308 10.90 -6.66 -1.50
C LEU A 308 11.03 -7.34 -2.88
N LEU A 309 12.22 -7.78 -3.26
CA LEU A 309 12.45 -8.50 -4.52
C LEU A 309 11.82 -9.89 -4.52
N LEU A 310 11.77 -10.56 -3.36
CA LEU A 310 11.25 -11.92 -3.25
C LEU A 310 9.73 -11.98 -3.05
N ASP A 311 9.18 -11.02 -2.33
CA ASP A 311 7.74 -10.94 -2.02
C ASP A 311 7.20 -9.52 -2.21
N PRO A 312 7.10 -9.05 -3.47
CA PRO A 312 6.74 -7.67 -3.76
C PRO A 312 5.27 -7.35 -3.47
N PHE A 313 4.35 -8.33 -3.58
CA PHE A 313 2.92 -8.09 -3.47
C PHE A 313 2.23 -9.08 -2.53
N TYR A 314 1.27 -8.56 -1.78
CA TYR A 314 0.43 -9.35 -0.88
C TYR A 314 -0.60 -10.17 -1.65
N VAL A 315 -0.73 -11.45 -1.32
CA VAL A 315 -1.65 -12.39 -1.99
C VAL A 315 -3.03 -12.52 -1.32
N GLY A 316 -3.31 -11.69 -0.35
CA GLY A 316 -4.60 -11.71 0.33
C GLY A 316 -4.79 -12.90 1.30
N ASN A 317 -6.04 -13.14 1.70
CA ASN A 317 -6.39 -14.23 2.62
C ASN A 317 -6.14 -15.62 2.06
N VAL A 318 -6.03 -15.75 0.73
CA VAL A 318 -5.72 -17.04 0.08
C VAL A 318 -4.35 -17.56 0.51
N GLY A 319 -3.38 -16.64 0.74
CA GLY A 319 -2.04 -16.97 1.22
C GLY A 319 -1.90 -17.04 2.75
N ASP A 320 -2.96 -16.79 3.51
CA ASP A 320 -2.93 -16.87 4.98
C ASP A 320 -3.31 -18.28 5.45
N PHE A 321 -2.40 -19.22 5.24
CA PHE A 321 -2.61 -20.62 5.57
C PHE A 321 -2.87 -20.85 7.07
N GLN A 322 -2.36 -20.00 7.95
CA GLN A 322 -2.60 -20.10 9.38
C GLN A 322 -4.07 -19.87 9.73
N LYS A 323 -4.70 -18.85 9.15
CA LYS A 323 -6.11 -18.55 9.36
C LYS A 323 -7.02 -19.59 8.72
N ASN A 324 -6.54 -20.18 7.63
CA ASN A 324 -7.29 -21.16 6.86
C ASN A 324 -7.25 -22.57 7.48
N GLY A 325 -6.50 -22.76 8.60
CA GLY A 325 -6.36 -24.05 9.25
C GLY A 325 -5.71 -25.13 8.37
N VAL A 326 -4.78 -24.71 7.49
CA VAL A 326 -4.09 -25.61 6.57
C VAL A 326 -3.19 -26.57 7.35
N SER A 327 -3.22 -27.84 6.99
CA SER A 327 -2.32 -28.86 7.50
C SER A 327 -0.86 -28.49 7.20
N ASN A 328 0.07 -28.97 8.04
CA ASN A 328 1.51 -28.70 7.86
C ASN A 328 1.89 -27.21 7.82
N ILE A 329 1.15 -26.35 8.53
CA ILE A 329 1.40 -24.89 8.53
C ILE A 329 2.82 -24.51 8.99
N ASN A 330 3.36 -25.24 9.97
CA ASN A 330 4.71 -24.98 10.49
C ASN A 330 5.78 -25.30 9.47
N GLU A 331 5.60 -26.38 8.72
CA GLU A 331 6.50 -26.82 7.65
C GLU A 331 6.44 -25.86 6.47
N ILE A 332 5.24 -25.37 6.11
CA ILE A 332 5.07 -24.34 5.07
C ILE A 332 5.82 -23.06 5.47
N ARG A 333 5.69 -22.61 6.72
CA ARG A 333 6.42 -21.44 7.23
C ARG A 333 7.93 -21.65 7.24
N ALA A 334 8.38 -22.82 7.70
CA ALA A 334 9.79 -23.15 7.68
C ALA A 334 10.35 -23.18 6.25
N LEU A 335 9.58 -23.68 5.29
CA LEU A 335 9.92 -23.67 3.88
C LEU A 335 9.98 -22.22 3.32
N GLU A 336 8.99 -21.40 3.61
CA GLU A 336 9.00 -19.97 3.21
C GLU A 336 10.23 -19.25 3.78
N ASP A 337 10.53 -19.42 5.06
CA ASP A 337 11.70 -18.81 5.71
C ASP A 337 13.02 -19.30 5.08
N ALA A 338 13.14 -20.59 4.80
CA ALA A 338 14.31 -21.15 4.13
C ALA A 338 14.48 -20.60 2.70
N VAL A 339 13.39 -20.45 1.94
CA VAL A 339 13.41 -19.85 0.61
C VAL A 339 13.82 -18.36 0.69
N TYR A 340 13.25 -17.60 1.62
CA TYR A 340 13.63 -16.20 1.81
C TYR A 340 15.09 -16.01 2.23
N LYS A 341 15.66 -16.99 2.94
CA LYS A 341 17.08 -17.01 3.29
C LYS A 341 17.99 -17.57 2.19
N PHE A 342 17.44 -18.00 1.04
CA PHE A 342 18.15 -18.73 -0.02
C PHE A 342 18.86 -19.99 0.51
N ASN A 343 18.31 -20.62 1.54
CA ASN A 343 18.83 -21.86 2.07
C ASN A 343 18.20 -23.06 1.34
N PHE A 344 18.64 -23.28 0.11
CA PHE A 344 18.09 -24.33 -0.76
C PHE A 344 18.26 -25.73 -0.19
N HIS A 345 19.30 -25.97 0.58
CA HIS A 345 19.50 -27.26 1.25
C HIS A 345 18.40 -27.54 2.27
N VAL A 346 18.12 -26.57 3.16
CA VAL A 346 17.01 -26.68 4.13
C VAL A 346 15.67 -26.74 3.42
N SER A 347 15.45 -25.95 2.38
CA SER A 347 14.22 -26.01 1.59
C SER A 347 13.97 -27.39 0.98
N TYR A 348 15.01 -27.98 0.38
CA TYR A 348 14.96 -29.34 -0.17
C TYR A 348 14.64 -30.37 0.91
N LYS A 349 15.33 -30.30 2.05
CA LYS A 349 15.09 -31.21 3.18
C LYS A 349 13.65 -31.13 3.69
N ILE A 350 13.12 -29.94 3.88
CA ILE A 350 11.71 -29.76 4.31
C ILE A 350 10.75 -30.39 3.28
N VAL A 351 10.97 -30.14 1.97
CA VAL A 351 10.10 -30.68 0.93
C VAL A 351 10.12 -32.20 0.87
N THR A 352 11.28 -32.82 1.06
CA THR A 352 11.47 -34.26 0.89
C THR A 352 11.20 -35.09 2.15
N GLU A 353 11.43 -34.52 3.34
CA GLU A 353 11.31 -35.25 4.61
C GLU A 353 9.96 -35.02 5.31
N THR A 354 9.19 -33.98 4.92
CA THR A 354 7.86 -33.73 5.50
C THR A 354 6.83 -34.69 4.92
N ASN A 355 6.07 -35.32 5.79
CA ASN A 355 4.91 -36.10 5.36
C ASN A 355 3.72 -35.17 5.07
N TRP A 356 3.65 -34.71 3.82
CA TRP A 356 2.63 -33.77 3.38
C TRP A 356 1.26 -34.43 3.27
N SER A 357 0.27 -33.88 4.00
CA SER A 357 -1.12 -34.30 3.89
C SER A 357 -1.99 -33.08 3.64
N PHE A 358 -2.49 -32.92 2.43
CA PHE A 358 -3.35 -31.81 2.05
C PHE A 358 -4.69 -32.29 1.53
N SER A 359 -5.75 -31.63 1.97
CA SER A 359 -7.07 -31.77 1.35
C SER A 359 -7.09 -31.13 -0.05
N THR A 360 -8.05 -31.52 -0.89
CA THR A 360 -8.24 -30.92 -2.22
C THR A 360 -8.38 -29.38 -2.16
N LYS A 361 -9.08 -28.87 -1.14
CA LYS A 361 -9.25 -27.43 -0.89
C LYS A 361 -7.91 -26.75 -0.61
N GLU A 362 -7.07 -27.34 0.22
CA GLU A 362 -5.74 -26.82 0.55
C GLU A 362 -4.80 -26.81 -0.67
N ILE A 363 -4.80 -27.90 -1.44
CA ILE A 363 -4.02 -27.96 -2.69
C ILE A 363 -4.45 -26.82 -3.62
N PHE A 364 -5.74 -26.59 -3.80
CA PHE A 364 -6.25 -25.51 -4.63
C PHE A 364 -5.81 -24.13 -4.12
N GLN A 365 -5.86 -23.89 -2.80
CA GLN A 365 -5.40 -22.65 -2.18
C GLN A 365 -3.90 -22.43 -2.38
N ILE A 366 -3.09 -23.48 -2.20
CA ILE A 366 -1.64 -23.44 -2.42
C ILE A 366 -1.34 -23.09 -3.88
N LEU A 367 -1.97 -23.76 -4.84
CA LEU A 367 -1.78 -23.52 -6.27
C LEU A 367 -2.13 -22.08 -6.66
N ILE A 368 -3.28 -21.57 -6.20
CA ILE A 368 -3.67 -20.17 -6.46
C ILE A 368 -2.67 -19.19 -5.82
N THR A 369 -2.21 -19.46 -4.61
CA THR A 369 -1.24 -18.63 -3.92
C THR A 369 0.08 -18.57 -4.69
N ILE A 370 0.61 -19.73 -5.10
CA ILE A 370 1.83 -19.81 -5.91
C ILE A 370 1.65 -19.06 -7.22
N LEU A 371 0.57 -19.32 -7.95
CA LEU A 371 0.28 -18.64 -9.21
C LEU A 371 0.23 -17.13 -9.04
N THR A 372 -0.46 -16.65 -7.99
CA THR A 372 -0.60 -15.22 -7.69
C THR A 372 0.75 -14.58 -7.34
N LYS A 373 1.59 -15.26 -6.53
CA LYS A 373 2.95 -14.81 -6.20
C LYS A 373 3.84 -14.75 -7.45
N LEU A 374 3.80 -15.77 -8.31
CA LEU A 374 4.59 -15.81 -9.56
C LEU A 374 4.20 -14.71 -10.54
N ILE A 375 2.90 -14.45 -10.73
CA ILE A 375 2.41 -13.35 -11.56
C ILE A 375 2.86 -12.00 -10.98
N GLY A 376 2.71 -11.80 -9.68
CA GLY A 376 3.15 -10.58 -9.00
C GLY A 376 4.65 -10.36 -9.16
N LEU A 377 5.45 -11.37 -8.92
CA LEU A 377 6.90 -11.33 -9.08
C LEU A 377 7.31 -10.99 -10.53
N ALA A 378 6.68 -11.65 -11.51
CA ALA A 378 6.95 -11.40 -12.93
C ALA A 378 6.63 -9.93 -13.31
N ILE A 379 5.49 -9.40 -12.87
CA ILE A 379 5.12 -7.99 -13.10
C ILE A 379 6.12 -7.05 -12.43
N PHE A 380 6.51 -7.32 -11.18
CA PHE A 380 7.45 -6.51 -10.44
C PHE A 380 8.83 -6.47 -11.11
N ILE A 381 9.40 -7.63 -11.43
CA ILE A 381 10.71 -7.73 -12.09
C ILE A 381 10.67 -7.04 -13.45
N THR A 382 9.62 -7.30 -14.25
CA THR A 382 9.47 -6.65 -15.56
C THR A 382 9.38 -5.12 -15.42
N ALA A 383 8.67 -4.61 -14.42
CA ALA A 383 8.59 -3.18 -14.15
C ALA A 383 9.94 -2.60 -13.72
N VAL A 384 10.69 -3.27 -12.84
CA VAL A 384 12.04 -2.85 -12.42
C VAL A 384 12.98 -2.81 -13.60
N ILE A 385 13.01 -3.84 -14.44
CA ILE A 385 13.81 -3.86 -15.68
C ILE A 385 13.40 -2.71 -16.60
N THR A 386 12.09 -2.51 -16.80
CA THR A 386 11.55 -1.44 -17.64
C THR A 386 11.99 -0.06 -17.16
N ILE A 387 11.89 0.21 -15.86
CA ILE A 387 12.31 1.44 -15.22
C ILE A 387 13.80 1.66 -15.43
N SER A 388 14.62 0.64 -15.15
CA SER A 388 16.07 0.69 -15.32
C SER A 388 16.47 0.98 -16.77
N LEU A 389 15.86 0.29 -17.72
CA LEU A 389 16.10 0.53 -19.16
C LEU A 389 15.67 1.93 -19.57
N THR A 390 14.55 2.44 -19.04
CA THR A 390 14.08 3.79 -19.37
C THR A 390 15.02 4.85 -18.80
N ILE A 391 15.52 4.67 -17.58
CA ILE A 391 16.50 5.60 -16.96
C ILE A 391 17.82 5.58 -17.73
N LEU A 392 18.33 4.40 -18.09
CA LEU A 392 19.64 4.27 -18.73
C LEU A 392 19.63 4.68 -20.21
N LYS A 393 18.60 4.26 -20.98
CA LYS A 393 18.59 4.48 -22.44
C LYS A 393 17.80 5.71 -22.87
N TYR A 394 16.78 6.09 -22.09
CA TYR A 394 15.85 7.16 -22.49
C TYR A 394 15.55 8.16 -21.36
N PRO A 395 16.56 8.72 -20.65
CA PRO A 395 16.31 9.59 -19.50
C PRO A 395 15.44 10.80 -19.85
N LYS A 396 15.67 11.41 -21.02
CA LYS A 396 14.86 12.55 -21.50
C LYS A 396 13.39 12.21 -21.66
N SER A 397 13.04 10.95 -21.93
CA SER A 397 11.63 10.55 -22.11
C SER A 397 10.85 10.50 -20.82
N ILE A 398 11.52 10.29 -19.69
CA ILE A 398 10.90 10.34 -18.36
C ILE A 398 10.47 11.78 -18.05
N PHE A 399 11.39 12.71 -18.26
CA PHE A 399 11.12 14.12 -18.01
C PHE A 399 10.17 14.77 -19.01
N SER A 400 9.96 14.18 -20.19
CA SER A 400 9.00 14.66 -21.19
C SER A 400 7.58 14.12 -20.98
N ASP A 401 7.41 12.97 -20.30
CA ASP A 401 6.09 12.39 -20.00
C ASP A 401 5.76 12.54 -18.50
N SER A 402 4.90 13.50 -18.21
CA SER A 402 4.46 13.80 -16.84
C SER A 402 3.81 12.59 -16.12
N THR A 403 3.13 11.71 -16.85
CA THR A 403 2.52 10.50 -16.30
C THR A 403 3.59 9.51 -15.84
N LEU A 404 4.62 9.28 -16.67
CA LEU A 404 5.75 8.41 -16.29
C LEU A 404 6.51 8.99 -15.10
N LEU A 405 6.79 10.29 -15.13
CA LEU A 405 7.54 10.96 -14.08
C LEU A 405 6.82 10.86 -12.72
N LEU A 406 5.51 11.15 -12.68
CA LEU A 406 4.72 11.05 -11.46
C LEU A 406 4.56 9.58 -11.00
N SER A 407 4.43 8.65 -11.94
CA SER A 407 4.40 7.21 -11.62
C SER A 407 5.70 6.76 -10.96
N TYR A 408 6.85 7.22 -11.46
CA TYR A 408 8.16 6.91 -10.85
C TYR A 408 8.35 7.57 -9.49
N LEU A 409 7.85 8.81 -9.31
CA LEU A 409 7.88 9.47 -8.00
C LEU A 409 7.09 8.69 -6.96
N LEU A 410 5.85 8.28 -7.29
CA LEU A 410 5.02 7.50 -6.38
C LEU A 410 5.66 6.14 -6.07
N LEU A 411 6.26 5.51 -7.08
CA LEU A 411 6.97 4.25 -6.91
C LEU A 411 8.17 4.42 -6.00
N ALA A 412 9.03 5.42 -6.26
CA ALA A 412 10.20 5.70 -5.45
C ALA A 412 9.82 5.99 -3.99
N TYR A 413 8.75 6.75 -3.78
CA TYR A 413 8.19 7.00 -2.44
C TYR A 413 7.80 5.70 -1.74
N GLN A 414 7.05 4.83 -2.42
CA GLN A 414 6.57 3.57 -1.82
C GLN A 414 7.72 2.58 -1.55
N LEU A 415 8.68 2.50 -2.48
CA LEU A 415 9.88 1.68 -2.29
C LEU A 415 10.73 2.20 -1.12
N SER A 416 10.83 3.51 -0.95
CA SER A 416 11.57 4.10 0.17
C SER A 416 10.96 3.73 1.53
N ILE A 417 9.64 3.72 1.66
CA ILE A 417 8.97 3.24 2.89
C ILE A 417 9.32 1.77 3.14
N SER A 418 9.23 0.92 2.10
CA SER A 418 9.52 -0.51 2.23
C SER A 418 10.97 -0.79 2.63
N VAL A 419 11.93 -0.03 2.10
CA VAL A 419 13.36 -0.25 2.35
C VAL A 419 13.81 0.38 3.67
N PHE A 420 13.47 1.64 3.89
CA PHE A 420 14.03 2.41 5.01
C PHE A 420 13.25 2.24 6.32
N ALA A 421 11.93 2.13 6.25
CA ALA A 421 11.10 1.94 7.43
C ALA A 421 10.83 0.44 7.67
N PHE A 422 9.81 -0.09 7.02
CA PHE A 422 9.34 -1.46 7.24
C PHE A 422 8.80 -2.06 5.94
N HIS A 423 9.41 -3.18 5.50
CA HIS A 423 8.89 -3.90 4.33
C HIS A 423 7.65 -4.72 4.73
N MET A 424 6.56 -4.47 4.03
CA MET A 424 5.40 -5.36 3.96
C MET A 424 4.90 -5.39 2.52
N PRO A 425 4.65 -6.58 1.95
CA PRO A 425 4.16 -6.71 0.55
C PRO A 425 2.91 -5.88 0.27
N VAL A 426 2.10 -5.66 1.29
CA VAL A 426 0.86 -4.87 1.23
C VAL A 426 1.06 -3.42 0.82
N TYR A 427 2.22 -2.83 1.11
CA TYR A 427 2.50 -1.45 0.70
C TYR A 427 2.60 -1.33 -0.83
N ASN A 428 3.29 -2.26 -1.48
CA ASN A 428 3.40 -2.29 -2.94
C ASN A 428 2.09 -2.69 -3.62
N SER A 429 1.31 -3.57 -3.00
CA SER A 429 -0.01 -3.92 -3.54
C SER A 429 -0.92 -2.71 -3.70
N SER A 430 -0.78 -1.70 -2.84
CA SER A 430 -1.55 -0.46 -2.90
C SER A 430 -1.31 0.35 -4.18
N ILE A 431 -0.16 0.20 -4.82
CA ILE A 431 0.23 0.92 -6.05
C ILE A 431 0.37 -0.03 -7.26
N TYR A 432 -0.18 -1.24 -7.17
CA TYR A 432 -0.04 -2.26 -8.21
C TYR A 432 -0.43 -1.75 -9.62
N LEU A 433 -1.51 -1.00 -9.74
CA LEU A 433 -1.94 -0.45 -11.03
C LEU A 433 -0.96 0.59 -11.60
N ILE A 434 -0.12 1.22 -10.79
CA ILE A 434 0.95 2.12 -11.27
C ILE A 434 2.02 1.32 -12.00
N TYR A 435 2.39 0.13 -11.51
CA TYR A 435 3.30 -0.78 -12.23
C TYR A 435 2.74 -1.13 -13.60
N LEU A 436 1.43 -1.44 -13.69
CA LEU A 436 0.79 -1.77 -14.97
C LEU A 436 0.73 -0.57 -15.94
N ILE A 437 0.51 0.65 -15.44
CA ILE A 437 0.57 1.87 -16.25
C ILE A 437 1.97 2.03 -16.84
N ILE A 438 3.02 1.92 -16.02
CA ILE A 438 4.42 2.03 -16.47
C ILE A 438 4.73 1.00 -17.56
N LEU A 439 4.40 -0.27 -17.32
CA LEU A 439 4.61 -1.35 -18.28
C LEU A 439 3.88 -1.10 -19.60
N THR A 440 2.61 -0.70 -19.52
CA THR A 440 1.79 -0.43 -20.71
C THR A 440 2.37 0.71 -21.55
N LEU A 441 2.77 1.81 -20.91
CA LEU A 441 3.36 2.95 -21.60
C LEU A 441 4.71 2.61 -22.25
N PHE A 442 5.54 1.83 -21.56
CA PHE A 442 6.82 1.38 -22.08
C PHE A 442 6.68 0.47 -23.29
N PHE A 443 5.86 -0.58 -23.19
CA PHE A 443 5.65 -1.50 -24.29
C PHE A 443 5.02 -0.81 -25.50
N ASN A 444 4.05 0.07 -25.26
CA ASN A 444 3.46 0.85 -26.37
C ASN A 444 4.52 1.67 -27.12
N LYS A 445 5.47 2.29 -26.39
CA LYS A 445 6.55 3.06 -26.99
C LYS A 445 7.55 2.17 -27.76
N LEU A 446 7.86 1.00 -27.21
CA LEU A 446 8.80 0.06 -27.81
C LEU A 446 8.27 -0.48 -29.15
N PHE A 447 7.01 -0.92 -29.20
CA PHE A 447 6.39 -1.43 -30.40
C PHE A 447 6.15 -0.34 -31.44
N PHE A 448 5.80 0.88 -31.01
CA PHE A 448 5.63 2.02 -31.94
C PHE A 448 6.92 2.40 -32.67
N ASN A 449 8.07 2.34 -31.99
CA ASN A 449 9.36 2.65 -32.61
C ASN A 449 9.79 1.56 -33.60
N GLN A 450 9.41 0.31 -33.39
CA GLN A 450 9.68 -0.79 -34.35
C GLN A 450 8.88 -0.62 -35.63
N GLU A 451 7.59 -0.22 -35.57
CA GLU A 451 6.78 0.06 -36.77
C GLU A 451 7.34 1.21 -37.61
N LYS A 452 7.99 2.22 -36.99
CA LYS A 452 8.61 3.34 -37.73
C LYS A 452 9.95 2.99 -38.37
N ASN A 453 10.69 2.06 -37.81
CA ASN A 453 12.02 1.67 -38.31
C ASN A 453 11.97 0.46 -39.28
N GLY A 454 10.81 -0.19 -39.41
CA GLY A 454 10.60 -1.31 -40.33
C GLY A 454 9.95 -0.93 -41.67
N ASN A 455 9.62 0.35 -41.85
CA ASN A 455 9.23 0.98 -43.13
C ASN A 455 10.33 1.95 -43.59
#